data_90dfa8610b50cb19d9fd5c26c123a4f3
#
_entry.id   90dfa8610b50cb19d9fd5c26c123a4f3
#
_cell.length_a   1.000
_cell.length_b   1.000
_cell.length_c   1.000
_cell.angle_alpha   90.00
_cell.angle_beta   90.00
_cell.angle_gamma   90.00
#
_symmetry.space_group_name_H-M   'P 1'
#
loop_
_entity.id
_entity.type
_entity.pdbx_description
1 polymer ?
#
loop_
_entity_poly.entity_id
_entity_poly.type
_entity_poly.pdbx_seq_one_letter_code
_entity_poly.pdbx_strand_id
1 'polypeptide(L)'
;MNTSPPAAPERCHLRIGFVALSDAAPLIVAQRLKLGAAHGLTLELSREPSWAAVRDKLLSGELDAAHTLYGLVCGLQLGIGGPQADMAALMVLNRNGQAITLSRTLADAYR
;
A
#
# COMPACT_ATOMS: atom_id res chain seq x y z
N MET A 1 -6.98 -8.34 -31.32
CA MET A 1 -6.15 -7.56 -30.41
C MET A 1 -6.45 -6.09 -30.60
N ASN A 2 -6.73 -5.40 -29.52
CA ASN A 2 -6.90 -3.96 -29.56
C ASN A 2 -5.53 -3.29 -29.69
N THR A 3 -5.24 -2.64 -30.81
CA THR A 3 -3.98 -1.92 -31.08
C THR A 3 -4.06 -0.44 -30.72
N SER A 4 -5.18 0.01 -30.15
CA SER A 4 -5.32 1.40 -29.71
C SER A 4 -4.35 1.71 -28.58
N PRO A 5 -3.74 2.90 -28.54
CA PRO A 5 -2.95 3.30 -27.39
C PRO A 5 -3.83 3.29 -26.13
N PRO A 6 -3.28 2.98 -24.95
CA PRO A 6 -4.05 3.05 -23.72
C PRO A 6 -4.64 4.44 -23.54
N ALA A 7 -5.90 4.52 -23.09
CA ALA A 7 -6.54 5.79 -22.77
C ALA A 7 -5.73 6.53 -21.71
N ALA A 8 -5.70 7.86 -21.78
CA ALA A 8 -5.11 8.67 -20.71
C ALA A 8 -5.80 8.33 -19.37
N PRO A 9 -5.07 8.25 -18.24
CA PRO A 9 -5.68 7.96 -16.95
C PRO A 9 -6.71 9.06 -16.59
N GLU A 10 -7.81 8.65 -15.98
CA GLU A 10 -8.85 9.58 -15.51
C GLU A 10 -8.33 10.54 -14.44
N ARG A 11 -7.37 10.06 -13.63
CA ARG A 11 -6.67 10.87 -12.64
C ARG A 11 -5.19 10.89 -12.93
N CYS A 12 -4.65 12.08 -13.06
CA CYS A 12 -3.21 12.31 -13.26
C CYS A 12 -2.43 12.34 -11.93
N HIS A 13 -3.11 12.59 -10.82
CA HIS A 13 -2.53 12.73 -9.49
C HIS A 13 -3.09 11.67 -8.55
N LEU A 14 -2.21 10.84 -8.00
CA LEU A 14 -2.56 9.75 -7.09
C LEU A 14 -1.95 10.00 -5.71
N ARG A 15 -2.81 10.03 -4.70
CA ARG A 15 -2.42 10.13 -3.29
C ARG A 15 -2.33 8.72 -2.71
N ILE A 16 -1.13 8.31 -2.35
CA ILE A 16 -0.84 6.95 -1.91
C ILE A 16 -0.30 6.98 -0.49
N GLY A 17 -1.02 6.35 0.43
CA GLY A 17 -0.58 6.19 1.81
C GLY A 17 0.39 5.04 2.00
N PHE A 18 1.28 5.15 2.97
CA PHE A 18 2.17 4.06 3.34
C PHE A 18 2.58 4.14 4.82
N VAL A 19 2.84 2.99 5.40
CA VAL A 19 3.53 2.91 6.70
C VAL A 19 5.01 2.71 6.42
N ALA A 20 5.89 3.36 7.20
CA ALA A 20 7.33 3.38 6.95
C ALA A 20 8.00 2.04 7.27
N LEU A 21 7.76 1.06 6.43
CA LEU A 21 8.36 -0.26 6.42
C LEU A 21 9.16 -0.45 5.13
N SER A 22 10.07 -1.42 5.13
CA SER A 22 10.95 -1.68 3.99
C SER A 22 10.21 -2.09 2.72
N ASP A 23 9.05 -2.70 2.84
CA ASP A 23 8.20 -3.11 1.72
C ASP A 23 7.46 -1.94 1.04
N ALA A 24 7.48 -0.74 1.64
CA ALA A 24 7.04 0.49 0.97
C ALA A 24 8.10 1.05 -0.02
N ALA A 25 9.32 0.51 -0.04
CA ALA A 25 10.41 1.00 -0.86
C ALA A 25 10.07 1.13 -2.36
N PRO A 26 9.35 0.20 -3.01
CA PRO A 26 8.98 0.36 -4.42
C PRO A 26 8.18 1.64 -4.70
N LEU A 27 7.28 2.03 -3.81
CA LEU A 27 6.50 3.27 -3.94
C LEU A 27 7.38 4.51 -3.83
N ILE A 28 8.30 4.50 -2.86
CA ILE A 28 9.23 5.60 -2.62
C ILE A 28 10.17 5.77 -3.81
N VAL A 29 10.70 4.68 -4.36
CA VAL A 29 11.54 4.70 -5.55
C VAL A 29 10.76 5.22 -6.76
N ALA A 30 9.54 4.74 -6.96
CA ALA A 30 8.69 5.18 -8.06
C ALA A 30 8.42 6.69 -8.02
N GLN A 31 8.18 7.24 -6.84
CA GLN A 31 8.00 8.67 -6.67
C GLN A 31 9.30 9.44 -6.91
N ARG A 32 10.41 9.01 -6.30
CA ARG A 32 11.70 9.70 -6.38
C ARG A 32 12.25 9.76 -7.80
N LEU A 33 12.11 8.69 -8.53
CA LEU A 33 12.53 8.58 -9.93
C LEU A 33 11.47 9.06 -10.93
N LYS A 34 10.34 9.55 -10.44
CA LYS A 34 9.22 10.03 -11.28
C LYS A 34 8.77 9.02 -12.33
N LEU A 35 8.76 7.73 -11.97
CA LEU A 35 8.41 6.65 -12.90
C LEU A 35 6.97 6.74 -13.41
N GLY A 36 6.09 7.36 -12.66
CA GLY A 36 4.71 7.61 -13.08
C GLY A 36 4.60 8.58 -14.27
N ALA A 37 5.60 9.44 -14.48
CA ALA A 37 5.55 10.45 -15.54
C ALA A 37 5.41 9.85 -16.95
N ALA A 38 6.03 8.68 -17.19
CA ALA A 38 5.91 7.95 -18.45
C ALA A 38 4.46 7.49 -18.74
N HIS A 39 3.62 7.43 -17.71
CA HIS A 39 2.21 7.04 -17.76
C HIS A 39 1.26 8.22 -17.49
N GLY A 40 1.77 9.45 -17.49
CA GLY A 40 1.00 10.64 -17.20
C GLY A 40 0.54 10.75 -15.74
N LEU A 41 1.25 10.09 -14.80
CA LEU A 41 0.89 10.05 -13.38
C LEU A 41 1.87 10.82 -12.53
N THR A 42 1.35 11.55 -11.55
CA THR A 42 2.09 12.13 -10.44
C THR A 42 1.71 11.39 -9.16
N LEU A 43 2.72 10.88 -8.46
CA LEU A 43 2.52 10.18 -7.20
C LEU A 43 2.80 11.12 -6.03
N GLU A 44 1.80 11.29 -5.17
CA GLU A 44 1.95 11.96 -3.88
C GLU A 44 1.92 10.91 -2.78
N LEU A 45 3.02 10.76 -2.05
CA LEU A 45 3.11 9.79 -0.96
C LEU A 45 2.83 10.46 0.38
N SER A 46 1.97 9.83 1.17
CA SER A 46 1.62 10.24 2.52
C SER A 46 2.06 9.16 3.51
N ARG A 47 3.00 9.52 4.40
CA ARG A 47 3.42 8.62 5.48
C ARG A 47 2.35 8.61 6.55
N GLU A 48 1.85 7.42 6.86
CA GLU A 48 0.82 7.22 7.86
C GLU A 48 1.38 6.60 9.15
N PRO A 49 0.86 6.98 10.31
CA PRO A 49 1.37 6.50 11.59
C PRO A 49 0.95 5.06 11.92
N SER A 50 -0.10 4.55 11.29
CA SER A 50 -0.65 3.23 11.60
C SER A 50 -1.48 2.67 10.44
N TRP A 51 -1.73 1.36 10.48
CA TRP A 51 -2.67 0.71 9.55
C TRP A 51 -4.10 1.20 9.71
N ALA A 52 -4.50 1.58 10.92
CA ALA A 52 -5.81 2.19 11.17
C ALA A 52 -5.94 3.53 10.46
N ALA A 53 -4.91 4.37 10.48
CA ALA A 53 -4.90 5.64 9.77
C ALA A 53 -4.99 5.43 8.25
N VAL A 54 -4.26 4.45 7.70
CA VAL A 54 -4.36 4.06 6.28
C VAL A 54 -5.79 3.67 5.93
N ARG A 55 -6.40 2.79 6.72
CA ARG A 55 -7.79 2.36 6.53
C ARG A 55 -8.75 3.54 6.51
N ASP A 56 -8.67 4.39 7.52
CA ASP A 56 -9.62 5.50 7.69
C ASP A 56 -9.51 6.50 6.54
N LYS A 57 -8.30 6.77 6.07
CA LYS A 57 -8.06 7.68 4.95
C LYS A 57 -8.45 7.07 3.59
N LEU A 58 -8.32 5.77 3.42
CA LEU A 58 -8.89 5.08 2.25
C LEU A 58 -10.42 5.17 2.23
N LEU A 59 -11.05 4.92 3.38
CA LEU A 59 -12.51 5.00 3.51
C LEU A 59 -13.05 6.40 3.32
N SER A 60 -12.35 7.43 3.79
CA SER A 60 -12.75 8.83 3.64
C SER A 60 -12.48 9.40 2.25
N GLY A 61 -11.68 8.72 1.42
CA GLY A 61 -11.26 9.21 0.11
C GLY A 61 -10.12 10.22 0.16
N GLU A 62 -9.47 10.41 1.30
CA GLU A 62 -8.24 11.21 1.40
C GLU A 62 -7.07 10.56 0.65
N LEU A 63 -7.06 9.23 0.58
CA LEU A 63 -6.11 8.45 -0.18
C LEU A 63 -6.82 7.74 -1.33
N ASP A 64 -6.17 7.68 -2.47
CA ASP A 64 -6.65 6.95 -3.65
C ASP A 64 -6.19 5.50 -3.62
N ALA A 65 -5.02 5.25 -3.03
CA ALA A 65 -4.43 3.93 -2.86
C ALA A 65 -3.54 3.88 -1.62
N ALA A 66 -3.10 2.71 -1.23
CA ALA A 66 -2.17 2.56 -0.11
C ALA A 66 -1.33 1.28 -0.21
N HIS A 67 -0.12 1.35 0.34
CA HIS A 67 0.62 0.21 0.82
C HIS A 67 -0.06 -0.30 2.10
N THR A 68 -0.49 -1.55 2.13
CA THR A 68 -1.24 -2.08 3.27
C THR A 68 -1.10 -3.59 3.40
N LEU A 69 -1.58 -4.11 4.52
CA LEU A 69 -1.66 -5.55 4.76
C LEU A 69 -2.82 -6.15 3.97
N TYR A 70 -2.61 -7.33 3.38
CA TYR A 70 -3.67 -8.03 2.64
C TYR A 70 -4.89 -8.34 3.51
N GLY A 71 -4.67 -8.69 4.78
CA GLY A 71 -5.77 -8.90 5.74
C GLY A 71 -6.64 -7.67 5.96
N LEU A 72 -6.07 -6.46 5.89
CA LEU A 72 -6.84 -5.22 5.99
C LEU A 72 -7.76 -5.06 4.76
N VAL A 73 -7.27 -5.35 3.57
CA VAL A 73 -8.07 -5.32 2.34
C VAL A 73 -9.26 -6.29 2.44
N CYS A 74 -9.00 -7.53 2.86
CA CYS A 74 -10.06 -8.52 3.07
C CYS A 74 -11.06 -8.09 4.14
N GLY A 75 -10.58 -7.53 5.25
CA GLY A 75 -11.42 -7.03 6.34
C GLY A 75 -12.37 -5.93 5.87
N LEU A 76 -11.87 -4.97 5.09
CA LEU A 76 -12.70 -3.90 4.53
C LEU A 76 -13.73 -4.43 3.54
N GLN A 77 -13.35 -5.37 2.67
CA GLN A 77 -14.26 -5.98 1.71
C GLN A 77 -15.40 -6.74 2.40
N LEU A 78 -15.12 -7.37 3.53
CA LEU A 78 -16.10 -8.15 4.31
C LEU A 78 -16.82 -7.34 5.39
N GLY A 79 -16.44 -6.10 5.61
CA GLY A 79 -17.00 -5.26 6.69
C GLY A 79 -16.61 -5.73 8.08
N ILE A 80 -15.45 -6.38 8.24
CA ILE A 80 -14.96 -6.86 9.54
C ILE A 80 -14.29 -5.70 10.28
N GLY A 81 -14.81 -5.39 11.45
CA GLY A 81 -14.26 -4.34 12.33
C GLY A 81 -14.52 -2.91 11.85
N GLY A 82 -15.45 -2.71 10.91
CA GLY A 82 -15.80 -1.39 10.41
C GLY A 82 -16.75 -1.42 9.22
N PRO A 83 -16.94 -0.28 8.56
CA PRO A 83 -17.78 -0.21 7.37
C PRO A 83 -17.22 -1.10 6.25
N GLN A 84 -18.11 -1.76 5.52
CA GLN A 84 -17.75 -2.47 4.31
C GLN A 84 -17.42 -1.47 3.20
N ALA A 85 -16.32 -1.72 2.48
CA ALA A 85 -15.94 -0.93 1.32
C ALA A 85 -15.39 -1.86 0.23
N ASP A 86 -15.67 -1.51 -1.01
CA ASP A 86 -15.16 -2.24 -2.17
C ASP A 86 -13.69 -1.87 -2.39
N MET A 87 -12.81 -2.86 -2.28
CA MET A 87 -11.37 -2.69 -2.35
C MET A 87 -10.76 -3.64 -3.38
N ALA A 88 -9.68 -3.22 -4.00
CA ALA A 88 -8.91 -4.05 -4.92
C ALA A 88 -7.45 -4.14 -4.47
N ALA A 89 -6.90 -5.34 -4.44
CA ALA A 89 -5.47 -5.55 -4.32
C ALA A 89 -4.84 -5.57 -5.71
N LEU A 90 -4.03 -4.56 -6.03
CA LEU A 90 -3.47 -4.38 -7.37
C LEU A 90 -2.20 -5.19 -7.59
N MET A 91 -1.36 -5.29 -6.56
CA MET A 91 -0.09 -6.00 -6.64
C MET A 91 0.43 -6.40 -5.26
N VAL A 92 1.31 -7.37 -5.23
CA VAL A 92 2.07 -7.75 -4.04
C VAL A 92 3.42 -7.04 -4.09
N LEU A 93 3.72 -6.26 -3.05
CA LEU A 93 4.96 -5.47 -2.99
C LEU A 93 6.15 -6.26 -2.47
N ASN A 94 5.91 -7.30 -1.66
CA ASN A 94 6.96 -8.17 -1.15
C ASN A 94 6.48 -9.62 -1.01
N ARG A 95 7.44 -10.54 -0.86
CA ARG A 95 7.20 -11.95 -0.56
C ARG A 95 8.12 -12.36 0.58
N ASN A 96 7.64 -13.25 1.46
CA ASN A 96 8.43 -13.83 2.56
C ASN A 96 9.05 -12.76 3.50
N GLY A 97 8.38 -11.63 3.63
CA GLY A 97 8.83 -10.52 4.49
C GLY A 97 8.48 -10.67 5.97
N GLN A 98 7.80 -11.72 6.36
CA GLN A 98 7.38 -11.98 7.73
C GLN A 98 8.42 -12.81 8.46
N ALA A 99 8.77 -12.42 9.69
CA ALA A 99 9.69 -13.15 10.54
C ALA A 99 9.28 -13.01 12.00
N ILE A 100 9.56 -14.05 12.79
CA ILE A 100 9.48 -13.98 14.26
C ILE A 100 10.86 -13.63 14.76
N THR A 101 10.97 -12.49 15.43
CA THR A 101 12.24 -12.00 15.97
C THR A 101 12.25 -12.16 17.50
N LEU A 102 13.27 -12.83 18.01
CA LEU A 102 13.49 -12.99 19.45
C LEU A 102 14.67 -12.12 19.90
N SER A 103 14.62 -11.64 21.12
CA SER A 103 15.80 -11.05 21.75
C SER A 103 16.89 -12.12 21.94
N ARG A 104 18.16 -11.73 21.84
CA ARG A 104 19.28 -12.67 22.09
C ARG A 104 19.19 -13.31 23.45
N THR A 105 18.84 -12.53 24.49
CA THR A 105 18.68 -13.03 25.85
C THR A 105 17.66 -14.15 25.94
N LEU A 106 16.51 -14.00 25.28
CA LEU A 106 15.48 -15.03 25.26
C LEU A 106 15.94 -16.26 24.46
N ALA A 107 16.55 -16.05 23.31
CA ALA A 107 17.05 -17.14 22.47
C ALA A 107 18.13 -17.96 23.18
N ASP A 108 19.01 -17.33 23.96
CA ASP A 108 20.08 -18.01 24.70
C ASP A 108 19.55 -18.77 25.93
N ALA A 109 18.42 -18.34 26.51
CA ALA A 109 17.77 -19.03 27.63
C ALA A 109 17.11 -20.37 27.25
N TYR A 110 16.87 -20.60 25.97
CA TYR A 110 16.18 -21.79 25.43
C TYR A 110 17.05 -22.64 24.49
N ARG A 111 18.37 -22.46 24.56
CA ARG A 111 19.34 -23.32 23.85
C ARG A 111 19.70 -24.56 24.65
#